data_55552088bca8c7388f67ef0e477ac8c0
#
_entry.id   55552088bca8c7388f67ef0e477ac8c0
#
_cell.length_a   1.000
_cell.length_b   1.000
_cell.length_c   1.000
_cell.angle_alpha   90.00
_cell.angle_beta   90.00
_cell.angle_gamma   90.00
#
_symmetry.space_group_name_H-M   'P 1'
#
loop_
_entity.id
_entity.type
_entity.pdbx_description
1 polymer ?
#
loop_
_entity_poly.entity_id
_entity_poly.type
_entity_poly.pdbx_seq_one_letter_code
_entity_poly.pdbx_strand_id
1 'polypeptide(L)'
;MGKTAIVTGGTKKDVSAMGVLALNIKEIAPDLADELIIYHDGISKKEQKIIQNIFPTRFCEYQFPIDFISRRKNSSLRYFSSMIFCKYECFKLLEEYDRVIWTDYDVLVRKNLKELLASDAGLQIVEDNEALQTMFLPDIKVEDFTEYDLQKNGVCTPLFVMTPQIGDYRQFYNWCIEKTRQYAPYIYYPEQCILSLLVQKFHISYDNLSKEKYALHPRDDDGEASIIHAYGRPKFWEGLYNEKWEEYYQEWLILGGSRYRQPLKEKLIQLKVRITDRNKK
;
A
#
# COMPACT_ATOMS: atom_id res chain seq x y z
N MET A 1 9.62 -10.55 -22.67
CA MET A 1 8.76 -10.34 -21.49
C MET A 1 7.96 -9.08 -21.75
N GLY A 2 6.71 -9.03 -21.32
CA GLY A 2 5.91 -7.84 -21.43
C GLY A 2 6.39 -6.73 -20.48
N LYS A 3 5.89 -5.51 -20.65
CA LYS A 3 6.27 -4.34 -19.83
C LYS A 3 5.70 -4.46 -18.42
N THR A 4 6.54 -4.30 -17.40
CA THR A 4 6.18 -4.42 -15.98
C THR A 4 6.46 -3.12 -15.24
N ALA A 5 5.53 -2.67 -14.39
CA ALA A 5 5.75 -1.56 -13.47
C ALA A 5 5.64 -2.01 -12.01
N ILE A 6 6.52 -1.50 -11.15
CA ILE A 6 6.30 -1.47 -9.70
C ILE A 6 5.62 -0.14 -9.39
N VAL A 7 4.58 -0.17 -8.55
CA VAL A 7 3.79 1.00 -8.20
C VAL A 7 3.77 1.17 -6.70
N THR A 8 3.96 2.39 -6.24
CA THR A 8 3.74 2.78 -4.85
C THR A 8 3.13 4.18 -4.79
N GLY A 9 2.68 4.60 -3.62
CA GLY A 9 2.18 5.95 -3.49
C GLY A 9 2.02 6.39 -2.04
N GLY A 10 2.23 7.67 -1.80
CA GLY A 10 2.14 8.25 -0.48
C GLY A 10 2.23 9.77 -0.50
N THR A 11 2.21 10.38 0.68
CA THR A 11 2.34 11.83 0.79
C THR A 11 3.80 12.27 0.60
N LYS A 12 4.00 13.54 0.29
CA LYS A 12 5.35 14.15 0.24
C LYS A 12 6.17 13.98 1.53
N LYS A 13 5.52 13.66 2.66
CA LYS A 13 6.22 13.41 3.93
C LYS A 13 6.89 12.05 3.95
N ASP A 14 6.39 11.13 3.15
CA ASP A 14 6.83 9.73 3.10
C ASP A 14 7.94 9.51 2.08
N VAL A 15 8.40 10.58 1.41
CA VAL A 15 9.39 10.52 0.33
C VAL A 15 10.69 9.81 0.72
N SER A 16 11.13 9.94 1.97
CA SER A 16 12.33 9.23 2.45
C SER A 16 12.14 7.71 2.44
N ALA A 17 10.95 7.22 2.81
CA ALA A 17 10.66 5.80 2.75
C ALA A 17 10.53 5.29 1.30
N MET A 18 9.97 6.11 0.39
CA MET A 18 9.94 5.79 -1.04
C MET A 18 11.35 5.79 -1.67
N GLY A 19 12.24 6.68 -1.21
CA GLY A 19 13.65 6.69 -1.60
C GLY A 19 14.39 5.44 -1.14
N VAL A 20 14.14 5.00 0.11
CA VAL A 20 14.63 3.73 0.65
C VAL A 20 14.10 2.55 -0.15
N LEU A 21 12.80 2.54 -0.48
CA LEU A 21 12.22 1.50 -1.35
C LEU A 21 12.89 1.43 -2.71
N ALA A 22 13.17 2.58 -3.34
CA ALA A 22 13.86 2.61 -4.64
C ALA A 22 15.27 2.03 -4.57
N LEU A 23 16.05 2.34 -3.51
CA LEU A 23 17.38 1.76 -3.25
C LEU A 23 17.28 0.24 -3.05
N ASN A 24 16.33 -0.18 -2.23
CA ASN A 24 16.11 -1.58 -1.92
C ASN A 24 15.72 -2.39 -3.16
N ILE A 25 14.80 -1.90 -4.00
CA ILE A 25 14.42 -2.56 -5.27
C ILE A 25 15.64 -2.65 -6.19
N LYS A 26 16.41 -1.55 -6.35
CA LYS A 26 17.61 -1.53 -7.18
C LYS A 26 18.61 -2.60 -6.79
N GLU A 27 18.83 -2.83 -5.49
CA GLU A 27 19.80 -3.81 -5.00
C GLU A 27 19.30 -5.24 -5.10
N ILE A 28 18.05 -5.49 -4.66
CA ILE A 28 17.56 -6.87 -4.44
C ILE A 28 16.80 -7.42 -5.65
N ALA A 29 16.09 -6.58 -6.39
CA ALA A 29 15.22 -6.98 -7.47
C ALA A 29 15.30 -6.03 -8.69
N PRO A 30 16.52 -5.74 -9.22
CA PRO A 30 16.71 -4.73 -10.28
C PRO A 30 15.97 -5.06 -11.59
N ASP A 31 15.76 -6.35 -11.86
CA ASP A 31 15.12 -6.85 -13.09
C ASP A 31 13.64 -7.18 -12.90
N LEU A 32 13.04 -6.79 -11.76
CA LEU A 32 11.64 -7.10 -11.46
C LEU A 32 10.66 -6.28 -12.31
N ALA A 33 11.05 -5.05 -12.65
CA ALA A 33 10.23 -4.13 -13.44
C ALA A 33 11.07 -3.17 -14.27
N ASP A 34 10.45 -2.64 -15.33
CA ASP A 34 11.06 -1.65 -16.22
C ASP A 34 11.13 -0.27 -15.58
N GLU A 35 10.16 0.06 -14.71
CA GLU A 35 10.13 1.32 -13.98
C GLU A 35 9.35 1.22 -12.65
N LEU A 36 9.65 2.17 -11.76
CA LEU A 36 8.90 2.46 -10.55
C LEU A 36 7.94 3.63 -10.82
N ILE A 37 6.67 3.49 -10.48
CA ILE A 37 5.67 4.56 -10.56
C ILE A 37 5.33 5.02 -9.15
N ILE A 38 5.50 6.32 -8.87
CA ILE A 38 5.20 6.90 -7.55
C ILE A 38 4.06 7.90 -7.69
N TYR A 39 2.90 7.57 -7.09
CA TYR A 39 1.82 8.52 -6.90
C TYR A 39 2.07 9.37 -5.66
N HIS A 40 1.90 10.71 -5.78
CA HIS A 40 2.25 11.63 -4.69
C HIS A 40 1.38 12.90 -4.66
N ASP A 41 1.38 13.58 -3.51
CA ASP A 41 0.68 14.86 -3.25
C ASP A 41 1.62 16.09 -3.26
N GLY A 42 2.76 16.01 -3.97
CA GLY A 42 3.67 17.16 -4.11
C GLY A 42 5.09 16.90 -3.62
N ILE A 43 5.70 15.74 -3.96
CA ILE A 43 7.15 15.51 -3.79
C ILE A 43 7.94 16.54 -4.60
N SER A 44 8.97 17.15 -4.00
CA SER A 44 9.77 18.18 -4.65
C SER A 44 10.53 17.65 -5.87
N LYS A 45 10.74 18.49 -6.90
CA LYS A 45 11.51 18.12 -8.09
C LYS A 45 12.93 17.66 -7.77
N LYS A 46 13.53 18.21 -6.70
CA LYS A 46 14.84 17.78 -6.21
C LYS A 46 14.81 16.31 -5.78
N GLU A 47 13.84 15.92 -4.96
CA GLU A 47 13.72 14.55 -4.46
C GLU A 47 13.30 13.57 -5.55
N GLN A 48 12.39 13.99 -6.45
CA GLN A 48 12.06 13.22 -7.66
C GLN A 48 13.34 12.89 -8.46
N LYS A 49 14.22 13.87 -8.67
CA LYS A 49 15.46 13.67 -9.41
C LYS A 49 16.43 12.72 -8.70
N ILE A 50 16.50 12.76 -7.36
CA ILE A 50 17.33 11.82 -6.60
C ILE A 50 16.82 10.39 -6.82
N ILE A 51 15.50 10.15 -6.68
CA ILE A 51 14.93 8.81 -6.87
C ILE A 51 15.11 8.34 -8.32
N GLN A 52 14.91 9.22 -9.31
CA GLN A 52 15.15 8.89 -10.73
C GLN A 52 16.60 8.50 -11.04
N ASN A 53 17.57 9.02 -10.29
CA ASN A 53 18.98 8.63 -10.43
C ASN A 53 19.27 7.27 -9.75
N ILE A 54 18.42 6.81 -8.85
CA ILE A 54 18.51 5.50 -8.19
C ILE A 54 17.92 4.42 -9.09
N PHE A 55 16.67 4.59 -9.53
CA PHE A 55 15.93 3.62 -10.33
C PHE A 55 15.06 4.35 -11.36
N PRO A 56 14.85 3.80 -12.57
CA PRO A 56 13.92 4.39 -13.54
C PRO A 56 12.57 4.66 -12.89
N THR A 57 12.16 5.93 -12.79
CA THR A 57 10.98 6.30 -11.99
C THR A 57 10.13 7.35 -12.69
N ARG A 58 8.83 7.10 -12.77
CA ARG A 58 7.78 8.02 -13.19
C ARG A 58 7.04 8.55 -11.96
N PHE A 59 6.90 9.87 -11.86
CA PHE A 59 6.15 10.53 -10.79
C PHE A 59 4.80 11.01 -11.31
N CYS A 60 3.74 10.66 -10.60
CA CYS A 60 2.36 11.05 -10.92
C CYS A 60 1.75 11.83 -9.74
N GLU A 61 1.42 13.09 -9.95
CA GLU A 61 0.62 13.82 -8.96
C GLU A 61 -0.77 13.18 -8.87
N TYR A 62 -1.22 12.95 -7.64
CA TYR A 62 -2.47 12.28 -7.38
C TYR A 62 -3.36 13.07 -6.44
N GLN A 63 -4.59 13.22 -6.85
CA GLN A 63 -5.67 13.73 -6.01
C GLN A 63 -6.86 12.79 -6.14
N PHE A 64 -7.31 12.23 -5.03
CA PHE A 64 -8.47 11.36 -5.05
C PHE A 64 -9.73 12.14 -5.45
N PRO A 65 -10.53 11.64 -6.41
CA PRO A 65 -11.62 12.41 -7.04
C PRO A 65 -12.85 12.59 -6.15
N ILE A 66 -12.81 12.17 -4.90
CA ILE A 66 -13.91 12.30 -3.95
C ILE A 66 -13.52 13.31 -2.87
N ASP A 67 -14.37 14.31 -2.67
CA ASP A 67 -14.26 15.18 -1.51
C ASP A 67 -14.79 14.45 -0.27
N PHE A 68 -13.89 14.15 0.67
CA PHE A 68 -14.22 13.51 1.95
C PHE A 68 -14.75 14.50 2.99
N ILE A 69 -15.71 15.35 2.64
CA ILE A 69 -16.40 16.21 3.62
C ILE A 69 -16.94 15.36 4.78
N SER A 70 -17.35 14.13 4.52
CA SER A 70 -17.75 13.13 5.52
C SER A 70 -16.61 12.58 6.39
N ARG A 71 -15.32 12.84 6.06
CA ARG A 71 -14.15 12.44 6.88
C ARG A 71 -14.28 12.83 8.35
N ARG A 72 -15.02 13.88 8.66
CA ARG A 72 -15.20 14.33 10.05
C ARG A 72 -15.98 13.32 10.90
N LYS A 73 -16.77 12.44 10.30
CA LYS A 73 -17.55 11.41 10.98
C LYS A 73 -16.81 10.07 11.08
N ASN A 74 -15.94 9.75 10.14
CA ASN A 74 -15.19 8.50 10.12
C ASN A 74 -13.76 8.71 10.63
N SER A 75 -13.43 8.10 11.78
CA SER A 75 -12.12 8.21 12.43
C SER A 75 -11.01 7.55 11.61
N SER A 76 -11.30 6.45 10.92
CA SER A 76 -10.35 5.72 10.11
C SER A 76 -9.91 6.54 8.89
N LEU A 77 -10.85 7.10 8.13
CA LEU A 77 -10.54 7.98 7.00
C LEU A 77 -9.80 9.26 7.42
N ARG A 78 -9.89 9.66 8.71
CA ARG A 78 -9.06 10.75 9.26
C ARG A 78 -7.63 10.34 9.55
N TYR A 79 -7.41 9.07 9.86
CA TYR A 79 -6.09 8.52 10.14
C TYR A 79 -5.28 8.33 8.85
N PHE A 80 -5.90 7.73 7.82
CA PHE A 80 -5.28 7.51 6.53
C PHE A 80 -5.32 8.77 5.65
N SER A 81 -4.26 8.99 4.87
CA SER A 81 -4.27 9.96 3.79
C SER A 81 -5.14 9.47 2.64
N SER A 82 -5.74 10.38 1.86
CA SER A 82 -6.41 10.02 0.60
C SER A 82 -5.48 9.39 -0.43
N MET A 83 -4.17 9.51 -0.23
CA MET A 83 -3.17 8.82 -1.05
C MET A 83 -3.30 7.30 -1.04
N ILE A 84 -3.91 6.71 0.00
CA ILE A 84 -4.13 5.25 0.08
C ILE A 84 -4.97 4.72 -1.09
N PHE A 85 -5.85 5.54 -1.65
CA PHE A 85 -6.71 5.17 -2.78
C PHE A 85 -6.00 5.23 -4.14
N CYS A 86 -4.75 5.70 -4.21
CA CYS A 86 -3.99 5.64 -5.46
C CYS A 86 -3.71 4.20 -5.92
N LYS A 87 -3.92 3.21 -5.06
CA LYS A 87 -3.92 1.79 -5.43
C LYS A 87 -4.89 1.46 -6.57
N TYR A 88 -6.00 2.20 -6.68
CA TYR A 88 -6.94 2.01 -7.78
C TYR A 88 -6.37 2.42 -9.16
N GLU A 89 -5.36 3.30 -9.18
CA GLU A 89 -4.70 3.69 -10.43
C GLU A 89 -3.99 2.51 -11.10
N CYS A 90 -3.68 1.45 -10.34
CA CYS A 90 -3.13 0.21 -10.91
C CYS A 90 -4.02 -0.38 -12.00
N PHE A 91 -5.35 -0.24 -11.90
CA PHE A 91 -6.25 -0.68 -12.96
C PHE A 91 -6.02 0.08 -14.28
N LYS A 92 -5.80 1.40 -14.24
CA LYS A 92 -5.54 2.19 -15.44
C LYS A 92 -4.18 1.89 -16.06
N LEU A 93 -3.20 1.54 -15.21
CA LEU A 93 -1.86 1.20 -15.70
C LEU A 93 -1.83 -0.08 -16.54
N LEU A 94 -2.85 -0.94 -16.45
CA LEU A 94 -3.01 -2.12 -17.31
C LEU A 94 -3.26 -1.77 -18.79
N GLU A 95 -3.47 -0.49 -19.12
CA GLU A 95 -3.48 -0.01 -20.50
C GLU A 95 -2.07 0.14 -21.08
N GLU A 96 -1.06 0.32 -20.24
CA GLU A 96 0.33 0.57 -20.62
C GLU A 96 1.27 -0.59 -20.29
N TYR A 97 0.89 -1.46 -19.34
CA TYR A 97 1.74 -2.52 -18.79
C TYR A 97 1.03 -3.87 -18.86
N ASP A 98 1.80 -4.89 -19.19
CA ASP A 98 1.35 -6.28 -19.14
C ASP A 98 1.28 -6.79 -17.68
N ARG A 99 2.01 -6.12 -16.77
CA ARG A 99 2.00 -6.45 -15.35
C ARG A 99 2.23 -5.19 -14.50
N VAL A 100 1.40 -5.05 -13.46
CA VAL A 100 1.47 -3.98 -12.48
C VAL A 100 1.63 -4.60 -11.10
N ILE A 101 2.73 -4.29 -10.40
CA ILE A 101 3.05 -4.78 -9.06
C ILE A 101 2.89 -3.60 -8.11
N TRP A 102 1.84 -3.61 -7.29
CA TRP A 102 1.75 -2.67 -6.17
C TRP A 102 2.59 -3.14 -5.01
N THR A 103 3.30 -2.23 -4.36
CA THR A 103 3.88 -2.43 -3.03
C THR A 103 3.74 -1.17 -2.18
N ASP A 104 3.42 -1.34 -0.90
CA ASP A 104 3.48 -0.23 0.04
C ASP A 104 4.94 0.21 0.23
N TYR A 105 5.17 1.46 0.65
CA TYR A 105 6.53 2.01 0.82
C TYR A 105 7.13 1.72 2.22
N ASP A 106 6.35 1.18 3.13
CA ASP A 106 6.79 0.75 4.46
C ASP A 106 7.15 -0.73 4.53
N VAL A 107 7.68 -1.22 3.41
CA VAL A 107 8.19 -2.58 3.27
C VAL A 107 9.72 -2.60 3.14
N LEU A 108 10.31 -3.77 3.33
CA LEU A 108 11.67 -4.10 2.95
C LEU A 108 11.67 -5.42 2.16
N VAL A 109 12.06 -5.33 0.90
CA VAL A 109 12.27 -6.49 0.02
C VAL A 109 13.61 -7.13 0.36
N ARG A 110 13.63 -8.44 0.61
CA ARG A 110 14.82 -9.18 1.06
C ARG A 110 15.28 -10.25 0.09
N LYS A 111 14.38 -10.73 -0.77
CA LYS A 111 14.68 -11.74 -1.78
C LYS A 111 14.25 -11.25 -3.15
N ASN A 112 14.87 -11.78 -4.20
CA ASN A 112 14.40 -11.51 -5.57
C ASN A 112 12.96 -12.04 -5.72
N LEU A 113 12.08 -11.21 -6.27
CA LEU A 113 10.64 -11.48 -6.37
C LEU A 113 10.25 -12.02 -7.76
N LYS A 114 11.19 -12.63 -8.52
CA LYS A 114 10.90 -13.12 -9.89
C LYS A 114 9.78 -14.16 -9.95
N GLU A 115 9.50 -14.87 -8.88
CA GLU A 115 8.37 -15.78 -8.79
C GLU A 115 7.01 -15.07 -8.99
N LEU A 116 6.89 -13.79 -8.64
CA LEU A 116 5.68 -13.00 -8.92
C LEU A 116 5.43 -12.81 -10.42
N LEU A 117 6.46 -12.98 -11.26
CA LEU A 117 6.37 -12.88 -12.71
C LEU A 117 5.97 -14.20 -13.37
N ALA A 118 6.00 -15.31 -12.64
CA ALA A 118 5.76 -16.65 -13.19
C ALA A 118 4.29 -17.01 -13.35
N SER A 119 3.39 -16.33 -12.62
CA SER A 119 1.94 -16.56 -12.71
C SER A 119 1.31 -15.73 -13.83
N ASP A 120 0.37 -16.35 -14.55
CA ASP A 120 -0.50 -15.70 -15.54
C ASP A 120 -1.86 -15.30 -14.94
N ALA A 121 -2.05 -15.41 -13.61
CA ALA A 121 -3.26 -15.01 -12.94
C ALA A 121 -3.55 -13.51 -13.18
N GLY A 122 -4.83 -13.17 -13.35
CA GLY A 122 -5.27 -11.78 -13.49
C GLY A 122 -4.99 -10.95 -12.23
N LEU A 123 -5.01 -11.60 -11.07
CA LEU A 123 -4.70 -11.02 -9.77
C LEU A 123 -3.89 -12.02 -8.93
N GLN A 124 -2.82 -11.54 -8.30
CA GLN A 124 -2.15 -12.20 -7.19
C GLN A 124 -2.24 -11.25 -6.00
N ILE A 125 -2.72 -11.68 -4.85
CA ILE A 125 -2.93 -10.81 -3.69
C ILE A 125 -2.90 -11.65 -2.41
N VAL A 126 -2.54 -11.01 -1.30
CA VAL A 126 -2.56 -11.66 0.01
C VAL A 126 -4.00 -11.76 0.51
N GLU A 127 -4.48 -12.97 0.81
CA GLU A 127 -5.74 -13.16 1.51
C GLU A 127 -5.57 -12.80 3.00
N ASP A 128 -6.53 -12.07 3.56
CA ASP A 128 -6.54 -11.81 5.00
C ASP A 128 -7.08 -13.04 5.74
N ASN A 129 -6.62 -13.25 6.96
CA ASN A 129 -7.12 -14.31 7.83
C ASN A 129 -8.40 -13.88 8.58
N GLU A 130 -8.85 -12.63 8.39
CA GLU A 130 -10.01 -12.09 9.05
C GLU A 130 -11.18 -11.90 8.08
N ALA A 131 -12.41 -12.07 8.60
CA ALA A 131 -13.63 -11.86 7.82
C ALA A 131 -13.72 -10.43 7.29
N LEU A 132 -14.21 -10.25 6.07
CA LEU A 132 -14.39 -8.95 5.42
C LEU A 132 -15.17 -7.95 6.30
N GLN A 133 -16.10 -8.43 7.11
CA GLN A 133 -16.86 -7.58 8.05
C GLN A 133 -15.95 -6.77 8.98
N THR A 134 -14.79 -7.31 9.38
CA THR A 134 -13.84 -6.62 10.27
C THR A 134 -13.15 -5.42 9.61
N MET A 135 -13.20 -5.34 8.29
CA MET A 135 -12.67 -4.22 7.51
C MET A 135 -13.59 -2.99 7.50
N PHE A 136 -14.75 -3.10 8.11
CA PHE A 136 -15.71 -2.02 8.29
C PHE A 136 -15.84 -1.62 9.77
N LEU A 137 -16.40 -0.45 10.03
CA LEU A 137 -16.72 -0.01 11.38
C LEU A 137 -17.84 -0.90 11.99
N PRO A 138 -17.88 -1.08 13.32
CA PRO A 138 -18.82 -2.00 13.96
C PRO A 138 -20.31 -1.65 13.78
N ASP A 139 -20.62 -0.41 13.40
CA ASP A 139 -21.96 0.11 13.19
C ASP A 139 -22.47 -0.01 11.75
N ILE A 140 -21.83 -0.87 10.94
CA ILE A 140 -22.32 -1.13 9.58
C ILE A 140 -23.71 -1.77 9.63
N LYS A 141 -24.51 -1.39 8.66
CA LYS A 141 -25.80 -2.04 8.39
C LYS A 141 -25.56 -3.20 7.43
N VAL A 142 -25.55 -4.42 7.95
CA VAL A 142 -25.27 -5.63 7.14
C VAL A 142 -26.27 -5.79 6.00
N GLU A 143 -27.50 -5.31 6.19
CA GLU A 143 -28.55 -5.27 5.16
C GLU A 143 -28.19 -4.43 3.92
N ASP A 144 -27.25 -3.48 4.05
CA ASP A 144 -26.75 -2.68 2.90
C ASP A 144 -25.73 -3.48 2.06
N PHE A 145 -25.35 -4.68 2.49
CA PHE A 145 -24.31 -5.53 1.88
C PHE A 145 -24.86 -6.89 1.42
N THR A 146 -26.14 -7.00 1.13
CA THR A 146 -26.81 -8.29 0.81
C THR A 146 -26.25 -9.02 -0.41
N GLU A 147 -25.53 -8.32 -1.29
CA GLU A 147 -24.85 -8.90 -2.46
C GLU A 147 -23.44 -9.46 -2.13
N TYR A 148 -22.99 -9.36 -0.87
CA TYR A 148 -21.66 -9.78 -0.44
C TYR A 148 -21.74 -10.73 0.76
N ASP A 149 -20.81 -11.68 0.78
CA ASP A 149 -20.57 -12.51 1.95
C ASP A 149 -19.51 -11.85 2.85
N LEU A 150 -20.00 -11.13 3.86
CA LEU A 150 -19.12 -10.44 4.81
C LEU A 150 -18.37 -11.38 5.78
N GLN A 151 -18.74 -12.67 5.81
CA GLN A 151 -18.05 -13.68 6.64
C GLN A 151 -16.88 -14.32 5.93
N LYS A 152 -16.75 -14.17 4.60
CA LYS A 152 -15.57 -14.60 3.87
C LYS A 152 -14.37 -13.72 4.22
N ASN A 153 -13.19 -14.31 4.08
CA ASN A 153 -11.94 -13.59 4.22
C ASN A 153 -11.87 -12.42 3.21
N GLY A 154 -11.32 -11.31 3.68
CA GLY A 154 -10.97 -10.19 2.79
C GLY A 154 -9.60 -10.37 2.18
N VAL A 155 -9.11 -9.34 1.48
CA VAL A 155 -7.76 -9.31 0.94
C VAL A 155 -6.92 -8.20 1.57
N CYS A 156 -5.64 -8.47 1.77
CA CYS A 156 -4.65 -7.49 2.22
C CYS A 156 -3.94 -6.86 1.02
N THR A 157 -3.63 -5.59 1.09
CA THR A 157 -3.13 -4.80 -0.03
C THR A 157 -1.71 -4.24 0.11
N PRO A 158 -0.82 -4.78 0.96
CA PRO A 158 0.57 -4.30 1.01
C PRO A 158 1.36 -4.67 -0.24
N LEU A 159 0.98 -5.79 -0.87
CA LEU A 159 1.50 -6.29 -2.14
C LEU A 159 0.37 -6.92 -2.93
N PHE A 160 0.27 -6.60 -4.20
CA PHE A 160 -0.51 -7.34 -5.18
C PHE A 160 0.09 -7.21 -6.58
N VAL A 161 -0.23 -8.16 -7.44
CA VAL A 161 0.14 -8.15 -8.85
C VAL A 161 -1.12 -8.22 -9.68
N MET A 162 -1.25 -7.34 -10.66
CA MET A 162 -2.35 -7.34 -11.63
C MET A 162 -1.81 -7.52 -13.05
N THR A 163 -2.57 -8.23 -13.86
CA THR A 163 -2.36 -8.35 -15.31
C THR A 163 -3.67 -8.03 -16.05
N PRO A 164 -3.66 -7.77 -17.36
CA PRO A 164 -4.90 -7.56 -18.12
C PRO A 164 -5.90 -8.73 -18.07
N GLN A 165 -5.46 -9.93 -17.66
CA GLN A 165 -6.33 -11.09 -17.46
C GLN A 165 -7.30 -10.95 -16.28
N ILE A 166 -7.14 -9.92 -15.44
CA ILE A 166 -8.07 -9.63 -14.34
C ILE A 166 -9.52 -9.37 -14.82
N GLY A 167 -9.69 -8.97 -16.08
CA GLY A 167 -11.00 -8.69 -16.69
C GLY A 167 -11.19 -7.21 -17.04
N ASP A 168 -12.39 -6.69 -16.92
CA ASP A 168 -12.71 -5.29 -17.25
C ASP A 168 -12.18 -4.30 -16.23
N TYR A 169 -10.86 -4.10 -16.24
CA TYR A 169 -10.16 -3.24 -15.30
C TYR A 169 -10.60 -1.76 -15.38
N ARG A 170 -11.13 -1.29 -16.53
CA ARG A 170 -11.68 0.08 -16.64
C ARG A 170 -12.97 0.22 -15.85
N GLN A 171 -13.84 -0.78 -15.91
CA GLN A 171 -15.04 -0.85 -15.09
C GLN A 171 -14.65 -0.92 -13.59
N PHE A 172 -13.65 -1.73 -13.25
CA PHE A 172 -13.21 -1.92 -11.86
C PHE A 172 -12.73 -0.63 -11.21
N TYR A 173 -11.96 0.20 -11.94
CA TYR A 173 -11.56 1.51 -11.45
C TYR A 173 -12.76 2.38 -11.06
N ASN A 174 -13.71 2.55 -11.98
CA ASN A 174 -14.89 3.39 -11.75
C ASN A 174 -15.76 2.84 -10.61
N TRP A 175 -15.90 1.54 -10.56
CA TRP A 175 -16.64 0.86 -9.51
C TRP A 175 -16.00 1.09 -8.12
N CYS A 176 -14.70 0.97 -7.99
CA CYS A 176 -13.98 1.26 -6.75
C CYS A 176 -14.20 2.70 -6.26
N ILE A 177 -14.14 3.68 -7.17
CA ILE A 177 -14.42 5.09 -6.84
C ILE A 177 -15.85 5.26 -6.32
N GLU A 178 -16.83 4.69 -7.03
CA GLU A 178 -18.25 4.77 -6.63
C GLU A 178 -18.51 4.11 -5.27
N LYS A 179 -18.00 2.89 -5.07
CA LYS A 179 -18.19 2.16 -3.82
C LYS A 179 -17.44 2.79 -2.65
N THR A 180 -16.28 3.38 -2.87
CA THR A 180 -15.60 4.19 -1.84
C THR A 180 -16.48 5.36 -1.40
N ARG A 181 -17.16 6.05 -2.35
CA ARG A 181 -18.11 7.12 -2.02
C ARG A 181 -19.30 6.61 -1.22
N GLN A 182 -19.88 5.50 -1.68
CA GLN A 182 -21.06 4.87 -1.06
C GLN A 182 -20.78 4.45 0.38
N TYR A 183 -19.65 3.76 0.60
CA TYR A 183 -19.33 3.14 1.89
C TYR A 183 -18.41 3.98 2.79
N ALA A 184 -18.00 5.18 2.37
CA ALA A 184 -17.11 6.07 3.14
C ALA A 184 -17.49 6.23 4.63
N PRO A 185 -18.77 6.28 5.05
CA PRO A 185 -19.12 6.37 6.46
C PRO A 185 -18.73 5.15 7.28
N TYR A 186 -18.64 3.98 6.67
CA TYR A 186 -18.49 2.68 7.33
C TYR A 186 -17.09 2.06 7.19
N ILE A 187 -16.22 2.60 6.33
CA ILE A 187 -14.91 2.05 6.03
C ILE A 187 -13.99 2.13 7.25
N TYR A 188 -13.36 1.00 7.61
CA TYR A 188 -12.29 0.94 8.60
C TYR A 188 -10.91 0.78 7.95
N TYR A 189 -10.70 -0.19 7.05
CA TYR A 189 -9.52 -0.31 6.18
C TYR A 189 -9.87 0.20 4.78
N PRO A 190 -9.43 1.44 4.42
CA PRO A 190 -10.08 2.22 3.35
C PRO A 190 -10.19 1.54 2.00
N GLU A 191 -9.06 1.26 1.35
CA GLU A 191 -9.06 0.67 0.00
C GLU A 191 -9.21 -0.86 0.05
N GLN A 192 -8.74 -1.46 1.13
CA GLN A 192 -8.70 -2.91 1.31
C GLN A 192 -10.11 -3.52 1.35
N CYS A 193 -11.05 -2.90 2.09
CA CYS A 193 -12.42 -3.36 2.11
C CYS A 193 -13.08 -3.24 0.72
N ILE A 194 -12.81 -2.17 -0.03
CA ILE A 194 -13.38 -1.95 -1.36
C ILE A 194 -12.83 -2.98 -2.36
N LEU A 195 -11.52 -3.26 -2.34
CA LEU A 195 -10.92 -4.29 -3.19
C LEU A 195 -11.43 -5.70 -2.83
N SER A 196 -11.69 -5.96 -1.53
CA SER A 196 -12.32 -7.22 -1.11
C SER A 196 -13.76 -7.36 -1.64
N LEU A 197 -14.55 -6.28 -1.60
CA LEU A 197 -15.88 -6.27 -2.23
C LEU A 197 -15.81 -6.43 -3.75
N LEU A 198 -14.80 -5.80 -4.41
CA LEU A 198 -14.59 -5.95 -5.86
C LEU A 198 -14.37 -7.41 -6.26
N VAL A 199 -13.47 -8.09 -5.53
CA VAL A 199 -13.17 -9.52 -5.78
C VAL A 199 -14.43 -10.37 -5.71
N GLN A 200 -15.28 -10.14 -4.71
CA GLN A 200 -16.55 -10.86 -4.61
C GLN A 200 -17.55 -10.48 -5.70
N LYS A 201 -17.72 -9.17 -5.96
CA LYS A 201 -18.71 -8.65 -6.91
C LYS A 201 -18.50 -9.16 -8.33
N PHE A 202 -17.27 -9.21 -8.77
CA PHE A 202 -16.93 -9.60 -10.14
C PHE A 202 -16.39 -11.03 -10.22
N HIS A 203 -16.47 -11.79 -9.12
CA HIS A 203 -15.99 -13.18 -9.06
C HIS A 203 -14.54 -13.32 -9.56
N ILE A 204 -13.69 -12.35 -9.18
CA ILE A 204 -12.29 -12.34 -9.61
C ILE A 204 -11.55 -13.50 -8.91
N SER A 205 -11.06 -14.43 -9.73
CA SER A 205 -10.15 -15.46 -9.23
C SER A 205 -8.76 -14.85 -9.03
N TYR A 206 -8.08 -15.27 -7.97
CA TYR A 206 -6.74 -14.80 -7.66
C TYR A 206 -5.85 -15.90 -7.12
N ASP A 207 -4.54 -15.75 -7.34
CA ASP A 207 -3.54 -16.52 -6.63
C ASP A 207 -3.31 -15.90 -5.26
N ASN A 208 -3.48 -16.70 -4.22
CA ASN A 208 -3.23 -16.25 -2.86
C ASN A 208 -1.72 -16.19 -2.58
N LEU A 209 -1.21 -15.00 -2.30
CA LEU A 209 0.16 -14.78 -1.84
C LEU A 209 0.24 -15.05 -0.34
N SER A 210 1.23 -15.84 0.11
CA SER A 210 1.43 -16.10 1.54
C SER A 210 1.76 -14.82 2.30
N LYS A 211 1.00 -14.54 3.36
CA LYS A 211 1.21 -13.40 4.26
C LYS A 211 2.57 -13.49 4.96
N GLU A 212 2.96 -14.69 5.35
CA GLU A 212 4.24 -15.00 6.02
C GLU A 212 5.42 -14.71 5.09
N LYS A 213 5.24 -14.90 3.79
CA LYS A 213 6.29 -14.66 2.78
C LYS A 213 6.35 -13.21 2.31
N TYR A 214 5.21 -12.53 2.15
CA TYR A 214 5.14 -11.24 1.43
C TYR A 214 4.61 -10.07 2.24
N ALA A 215 4.15 -10.28 3.48
CA ALA A 215 3.58 -9.23 4.31
C ALA A 215 3.84 -9.44 5.80
N LEU A 216 4.89 -10.19 6.16
CA LEU A 216 5.21 -10.50 7.54
C LEU A 216 5.64 -9.24 8.30
N HIS A 217 5.13 -9.06 9.52
CA HIS A 217 5.56 -7.93 10.33
C HIS A 217 7.01 -8.13 10.83
N PRO A 218 7.87 -7.09 10.85
CA PRO A 218 9.27 -7.23 11.27
C PRO A 218 9.51 -7.79 12.67
N ARG A 219 8.50 -7.71 13.57
CA ARG A 219 8.58 -8.29 14.93
C ARG A 219 8.41 -9.82 14.95
N ASP A 220 7.76 -10.35 13.93
CA ASP A 220 7.45 -11.77 13.81
C ASP A 220 8.40 -12.45 12.82
N ASP A 221 9.40 -11.71 12.33
CA ASP A 221 10.30 -12.11 11.27
C ASP A 221 11.35 -13.11 11.77
N ASP A 222 11.35 -14.29 11.16
CA ASP A 222 12.30 -15.38 11.40
C ASP A 222 13.47 -15.42 10.37
N GLY A 223 13.52 -14.45 9.44
CA GLY A 223 14.53 -14.40 8.40
C GLY A 223 14.08 -14.98 7.05
N GLU A 224 12.95 -15.66 6.95
CA GLU A 224 12.53 -16.36 5.74
C GLU A 224 11.63 -15.56 4.81
N ALA A 225 10.94 -14.53 5.31
CA ALA A 225 10.07 -13.70 4.49
C ALA A 225 10.82 -13.04 3.32
N SER A 226 10.19 -13.00 2.14
CA SER A 226 10.71 -12.29 0.97
C SER A 226 10.46 -10.78 1.07
N ILE A 227 9.38 -10.39 1.74
CA ILE A 227 9.05 -9.00 2.06
C ILE A 227 8.60 -8.94 3.51
N ILE A 228 9.20 -8.02 4.29
CA ILE A 228 8.68 -7.63 5.60
C ILE A 228 7.96 -6.29 5.49
N HIS A 229 6.83 -6.15 6.18
CA HIS A 229 5.94 -5.00 6.10
C HIS A 229 5.71 -4.38 7.48
N ALA A 230 6.21 -3.17 7.68
CA ALA A 230 6.04 -2.43 8.93
C ALA A 230 4.63 -1.80 9.03
N TYR A 231 3.57 -2.63 8.91
CA TYR A 231 2.20 -2.13 9.09
C TYR A 231 1.96 -1.65 10.53
N GLY A 232 0.99 -0.76 10.70
CA GLY A 232 0.75 -0.14 12.00
C GLY A 232 1.88 0.82 12.40
N ARG A 233 2.06 1.04 13.70
CA ARG A 233 3.13 1.87 14.27
C ARG A 233 3.87 1.12 15.38
N PRO A 234 5.17 1.38 15.58
CA PRO A 234 6.01 2.31 14.83
C PRO A 234 6.41 1.79 13.46
N LYS A 235 6.67 2.70 12.50
CA LYS A 235 7.30 2.42 11.22
C LYS A 235 8.82 2.33 11.37
N PHE A 236 9.54 1.86 10.33
CA PHE A 236 11.02 1.84 10.33
C PHE A 236 11.61 3.20 10.69
N TRP A 237 11.12 4.29 10.07
CA TRP A 237 11.56 5.66 10.33
C TRP A 237 11.01 6.26 11.65
N GLU A 238 10.21 5.52 12.40
CA GLU A 238 9.64 5.90 13.69
C GLU A 238 10.24 5.11 14.85
N GLY A 239 11.28 4.32 14.59
CA GLY A 239 12.01 3.56 15.61
C GLY A 239 11.70 2.06 15.65
N LEU A 240 11.04 1.50 14.64
CA LEU A 240 11.07 0.06 14.39
C LEU A 240 12.43 -0.25 13.76
N TYR A 241 13.39 -0.63 14.59
CA TYR A 241 14.75 -0.86 14.11
C TYR A 241 14.84 -2.04 13.16
N ASN A 242 15.50 -1.82 12.03
CA ASN A 242 15.96 -2.85 11.12
C ASN A 242 17.27 -2.36 10.48
N GLU A 243 18.34 -3.12 10.63
CA GLU A 243 19.68 -2.74 10.20
C GLU A 243 19.74 -2.42 8.71
N LYS A 244 19.18 -3.29 7.86
CA LYS A 244 19.24 -3.11 6.41
C LYS A 244 18.41 -1.92 5.94
N TRP A 245 17.26 -1.66 6.58
CA TRP A 245 16.48 -0.47 6.28
C TRP A 245 17.25 0.81 6.66
N GLU A 246 17.95 0.79 7.79
CA GLU A 246 18.76 1.92 8.24
C GLU A 246 19.93 2.19 7.30
N GLU A 247 20.59 1.14 6.77
CA GLU A 247 21.66 1.29 5.75
C GLU A 247 21.13 2.05 4.53
N TYR A 248 19.99 1.64 3.95
CA TYR A 248 19.38 2.34 2.81
C TYR A 248 18.94 3.76 3.19
N TYR A 249 18.49 3.98 4.41
CA TYR A 249 18.11 5.32 4.84
C TYR A 249 19.33 6.24 4.94
N GLN A 250 20.46 5.76 5.42
CA GLN A 250 21.72 6.53 5.42
C GLN A 250 22.20 6.80 3.99
N GLU A 251 22.10 5.84 3.08
CA GLU A 251 22.43 6.06 1.67
C GLU A 251 21.52 7.12 1.04
N TRP A 252 20.20 7.06 1.29
CA TRP A 252 19.26 8.10 0.88
C TRP A 252 19.69 9.50 1.33
N LEU A 253 20.12 9.63 2.57
CA LEU A 253 20.60 10.91 3.12
C LEU A 253 21.91 11.37 2.46
N ILE A 254 22.85 10.46 2.18
CA ILE A 254 24.11 10.75 1.48
C ILE A 254 23.83 11.26 0.06
N LEU A 255 22.84 10.70 -0.63
CA LEU A 255 22.39 11.15 -1.95
C LEU A 255 21.71 12.53 -1.93
N GLY A 256 21.51 13.11 -0.75
CA GLY A 256 20.91 14.44 -0.55
C GLY A 256 19.40 14.42 -0.37
N GLY A 257 18.82 13.25 -0.10
CA GLY A 257 17.41 13.08 0.24
C GLY A 257 17.06 13.70 1.57
N SER A 258 15.80 14.05 1.76
CA SER A 258 15.34 14.67 3.00
C SER A 258 15.16 13.65 4.13
N ARG A 259 15.37 14.12 5.36
CA ARG A 259 15.05 13.34 6.57
C ARG A 259 13.54 13.27 6.76
N TYR A 260 13.06 12.14 7.23
CA TYR A 260 11.69 12.05 7.71
C TYR A 260 11.46 13.06 8.84
N ARG A 261 10.44 13.89 8.69
CA ARG A 261 10.04 14.89 9.68
C ARG A 261 8.66 14.52 10.21
N GLN A 262 8.62 13.92 11.40
CA GLN A 262 7.35 13.65 12.05
C GLN A 262 6.63 14.98 12.37
N PRO A 263 5.39 15.17 11.91
CA PRO A 263 4.61 16.36 12.24
C PRO A 263 4.43 16.52 13.75
N LEU A 264 4.52 17.74 14.26
CA LEU A 264 4.33 18.05 15.69
C LEU A 264 3.02 17.49 16.24
N LYS A 265 1.94 17.54 15.45
CA LYS A 265 0.64 16.98 15.82
C LYS A 265 0.70 15.47 16.06
N GLU A 266 1.43 14.73 15.26
CA GLU A 266 1.62 13.27 15.41
C GLU A 266 2.48 12.96 16.64
N LYS A 267 3.54 13.74 16.88
CA LYS A 267 4.33 13.63 18.12
C LYS A 267 3.48 13.82 19.38
N LEU A 268 2.56 14.79 19.36
CA LEU A 268 1.64 15.04 20.49
C LEU A 268 0.63 13.90 20.67
N ILE A 269 0.13 13.31 19.59
CA ILE A 269 -0.78 12.15 19.67
C ILE A 269 -0.03 10.94 20.24
N GLN A 270 1.18 10.66 19.78
CA GLN A 270 2.01 9.58 20.33
C GLN A 270 2.35 9.79 21.80
N LEU A 271 2.63 11.02 22.20
CA LEU A 271 2.89 11.36 23.61
C LEU A 271 1.65 11.08 24.47
N LYS A 272 0.46 11.47 23.99
CA LYS A 272 -0.82 11.18 24.69
C LYS A 272 -1.06 9.69 24.84
N VAL A 273 -0.87 8.89 23.78
CA VAL A 273 -1.02 7.44 23.81
C VAL A 273 -0.07 6.82 24.84
N ARG A 274 1.23 7.20 24.82
CA ARG A 274 2.23 6.72 25.80
C ARG A 274 1.86 7.04 27.25
N ILE A 275 1.29 8.22 27.50
CA ILE A 275 0.83 8.64 28.84
C ILE A 275 -0.37 7.79 29.27
N THR A 276 -1.32 7.57 28.36
CA THR A 276 -2.52 6.79 28.65
C THR A 276 -2.21 5.32 28.94
N ASP A 277 -1.26 4.73 28.20
CA ASP A 277 -0.83 3.35 28.40
C ASP A 277 -0.01 3.15 29.67
N ARG A 278 0.74 4.18 30.11
CA ARG A 278 1.43 4.16 31.42
C ARG A 278 0.46 4.22 32.60
N ASN A 279 -0.67 4.89 32.44
CA ASN A 279 -1.68 5.00 33.49
C ASN A 279 -2.62 3.79 33.57
N LYS A 280 -2.49 2.82 32.67
CA LYS A 280 -3.24 1.53 32.67
C LYS A 280 -2.42 0.36 33.23
N LYS A 281 -1.15 0.58 33.56
CA LYS A 281 -0.27 -0.35 34.29
C LYS A 281 -0.15 0.10 35.74
#